data_99eceb88ca4ac3262275793f0987c6e4
#
_entry.id   99eceb88ca4ac3262275793f0987c6e4
#
_cell.length_a   1.000
_cell.length_b   1.000
_cell.length_c   1.000
_cell.angle_alpha   90.00
_cell.angle_beta   90.00
_cell.angle_gamma   90.00
#
_symmetry.space_group_name_H-M   'P 1'
#
loop_
_entity.id
_entity.type
_entity.pdbx_description
1 polymer ?
#
loop_
_entity_poly.entity_id
_entity_poly.type
_entity_poly.pdbx_seq_one_letter_code
_entity_poly.pdbx_strand_id
1 'polypeptide(L)'
;KTNFANAKVSGISSKSFTGKAITQKITVKYGSKTLKNGTDYTVKYSANTKVGTAKVTITGKGIYGGVITKSFAIYPAKQVIQKLYGTYAGFFIDYAQKGSATGYEISYSQRSDFKGAKSVKVTNNRTDKKTVSGLARYQKYYVRVRSYTVKDGKTYNGAWSDKKWVYTQ
;
A
#
# COMPACT_ATOMS: atom_id res chain seq x y z
N LYS A 1 -25.98 -9.91 -29.21
CA LYS A 1 -25.67 -9.83 -27.78
C LYS A 1 -25.65 -8.39 -27.33
N THR A 2 -26.17 -8.11 -26.15
CA THR A 2 -26.11 -6.79 -25.52
C THR A 2 -24.65 -6.41 -25.23
N ASN A 3 -24.24 -5.19 -25.60
CA ASN A 3 -22.87 -4.74 -25.43
C ASN A 3 -22.51 -4.55 -23.94
N PHE A 4 -21.78 -5.49 -23.38
CA PHE A 4 -21.37 -5.52 -21.98
C PHE A 4 -20.45 -4.35 -21.59
N ALA A 5 -19.75 -3.71 -22.55
CA ALA A 5 -18.89 -2.57 -22.28
C ALA A 5 -19.65 -1.38 -21.65
N ASN A 6 -20.97 -1.30 -21.81
CA ASN A 6 -21.83 -0.28 -21.21
C ASN A 6 -22.20 -0.57 -19.74
N ALA A 7 -21.84 -1.74 -19.20
CA ALA A 7 -22.09 -2.06 -17.81
C ALA A 7 -21.21 -1.23 -16.86
N LYS A 8 -21.80 -0.79 -15.75
CA LYS A 8 -21.09 -0.06 -14.69
C LYS A 8 -20.55 -1.06 -13.66
N VAL A 9 -19.27 -0.94 -13.33
CA VAL A 9 -18.57 -1.79 -12.36
C VAL A 9 -18.16 -0.95 -11.17
N SER A 10 -18.49 -1.39 -9.96
CA SER A 10 -18.11 -0.78 -8.68
C SER A 10 -17.54 -1.82 -7.71
N GLY A 11 -16.99 -1.37 -6.59
CA GLY A 11 -16.39 -2.22 -5.56
C GLY A 11 -14.90 -2.54 -5.81
N ILE A 12 -14.26 -1.86 -6.78
CA ILE A 12 -12.82 -2.00 -7.03
C ILE A 12 -12.09 -0.83 -6.36
N SER A 13 -11.15 -1.13 -5.48
CA SER A 13 -10.35 -0.15 -4.74
C SER A 13 -8.93 -0.67 -4.51
N SER A 14 -8.00 0.24 -4.25
CA SER A 14 -6.63 -0.11 -3.84
C SER A 14 -6.63 -0.94 -2.56
N LYS A 15 -5.67 -1.86 -2.44
CA LYS A 15 -5.55 -2.78 -1.30
C LYS A 15 -4.12 -2.81 -0.77
N SER A 16 -3.97 -3.20 0.49
CA SER A 16 -2.68 -3.54 1.08
C SER A 16 -2.33 -4.99 0.77
N PHE A 17 -1.06 -5.26 0.56
CA PHE A 17 -0.53 -6.61 0.34
C PHE A 17 -0.75 -7.49 1.59
N THR A 18 -1.29 -8.69 1.38
CA THR A 18 -1.65 -9.63 2.45
C THR A 18 -0.81 -10.91 2.44
N GLY A 19 0.09 -11.07 1.45
CA GLY A 19 0.80 -12.33 1.20
C GLY A 19 -0.01 -13.36 0.41
N LYS A 20 -1.28 -13.10 0.14
CA LYS A 20 -2.19 -13.98 -0.60
C LYS A 20 -2.78 -13.26 -1.81
N ALA A 21 -3.42 -14.02 -2.71
CA ALA A 21 -4.15 -13.46 -3.82
C ALA A 21 -5.29 -12.53 -3.34
N ILE A 22 -5.33 -11.32 -3.89
CA ILE A 22 -6.32 -10.30 -3.52
C ILE A 22 -7.45 -10.32 -4.54
N THR A 23 -8.65 -10.61 -4.07
CA THR A 23 -9.90 -10.50 -4.80
C THR A 23 -10.81 -9.47 -4.13
N GLN A 24 -11.80 -8.96 -4.86
CA GLN A 24 -12.71 -7.94 -4.34
C GLN A 24 -14.15 -8.30 -4.67
N LYS A 25 -15.07 -7.99 -3.77
CA LYS A 25 -16.51 -8.09 -4.04
C LYS A 25 -16.90 -6.95 -4.97
N ILE A 26 -17.15 -7.26 -6.23
CA ILE A 26 -17.58 -6.28 -7.23
C ILE A 26 -19.08 -6.34 -7.46
N THR A 27 -19.65 -5.20 -7.86
CA THR A 27 -21.03 -5.10 -8.32
C THR A 27 -21.01 -4.64 -9.77
N VAL A 28 -21.74 -5.36 -10.63
CA VAL A 28 -21.90 -5.03 -12.04
C VAL A 28 -23.34 -4.71 -12.33
N LYS A 29 -23.65 -3.55 -12.92
CA LYS A 29 -24.99 -3.12 -13.30
C LYS A 29 -25.06 -2.79 -14.78
N TYR A 30 -26.12 -3.21 -15.42
CA TYR A 30 -26.48 -2.80 -16.78
C TYR A 30 -27.82 -2.05 -16.73
N GLY A 31 -27.79 -0.74 -16.95
CA GLY A 31 -28.92 0.12 -16.63
C GLY A 31 -29.26 0.02 -15.12
N SER A 32 -30.52 -0.26 -14.81
CA SER A 32 -31.01 -0.47 -13.45
C SER A 32 -30.79 -1.91 -12.93
N LYS A 33 -30.52 -2.87 -13.82
CA LYS A 33 -30.40 -4.29 -13.47
C LYS A 33 -29.03 -4.59 -12.86
N THR A 34 -28.99 -5.21 -11.69
CA THR A 34 -27.78 -5.81 -11.10
C THR A 34 -27.55 -7.19 -11.71
N LEU A 35 -26.36 -7.41 -12.28
CA LEU A 35 -26.00 -8.66 -12.94
C LEU A 35 -25.43 -9.66 -11.93
N LYS A 36 -25.58 -10.96 -12.23
CA LYS A 36 -25.13 -12.07 -11.37
C LYS A 36 -23.82 -12.67 -11.90
N ASN A 37 -22.80 -12.74 -11.03
CA ASN A 37 -21.57 -13.46 -11.34
C ASN A 37 -21.85 -14.96 -11.54
N GLY A 38 -21.17 -15.55 -12.54
CA GLY A 38 -21.39 -16.95 -12.95
C GLY A 38 -22.51 -17.10 -13.98
N THR A 39 -23.57 -16.31 -13.93
CA THR A 39 -24.71 -16.35 -14.88
C THR A 39 -24.56 -15.30 -15.98
N ASP A 40 -24.50 -14.02 -15.61
CA ASP A 40 -24.47 -12.88 -16.54
C ASP A 40 -23.04 -12.46 -16.91
N TYR A 41 -22.06 -12.77 -16.07
CA TYR A 41 -20.64 -12.49 -16.30
C TYR A 41 -19.73 -13.42 -15.50
N THR A 42 -18.43 -13.40 -15.85
CA THR A 42 -17.37 -14.04 -15.06
C THR A 42 -16.30 -13.02 -14.69
N VAL A 43 -15.51 -13.30 -13.64
CA VAL A 43 -14.43 -12.43 -13.15
C VAL A 43 -13.11 -13.19 -13.10
N LYS A 44 -12.06 -12.60 -13.67
CA LYS A 44 -10.69 -13.11 -13.59
C LYS A 44 -9.78 -12.01 -13.05
N TYR A 45 -8.92 -12.37 -12.11
CA TYR A 45 -7.86 -11.50 -11.59
C TYR A 45 -6.51 -11.89 -12.16
N SER A 46 -5.62 -10.90 -12.34
CA SER A 46 -4.22 -11.12 -12.70
C SER A 46 -3.33 -10.12 -11.98
N ALA A 47 -2.05 -10.49 -11.77
CA ALA A 47 -1.06 -9.72 -11.02
C ALA A 47 -1.53 -9.30 -9.61
N ASN A 48 -2.45 -10.06 -9.00
CA ASN A 48 -3.11 -9.74 -7.73
C ASN A 48 -2.46 -10.42 -6.51
N THR A 49 -1.25 -10.98 -6.66
CA THR A 49 -0.51 -11.70 -5.61
C THR A 49 0.73 -10.96 -5.12
N LYS A 50 1.04 -9.78 -5.68
CA LYS A 50 2.24 -8.99 -5.36
C LYS A 50 1.90 -7.50 -5.32
N VAL A 51 2.75 -6.70 -4.68
CA VAL A 51 2.69 -5.24 -4.75
C VAL A 51 2.82 -4.79 -6.21
N GLY A 52 2.03 -3.80 -6.60
CA GLY A 52 1.98 -3.28 -7.95
C GLY A 52 0.57 -3.02 -8.44
N THR A 53 0.38 -3.00 -9.76
CA THR A 53 -0.94 -2.85 -10.39
C THR A 53 -1.52 -4.22 -10.73
N ALA A 54 -2.63 -4.57 -10.11
CA ALA A 54 -3.44 -5.74 -10.42
C ALA A 54 -4.53 -5.40 -11.44
N LYS A 55 -5.02 -6.41 -12.18
CA LYS A 55 -6.10 -6.27 -13.15
C LYS A 55 -7.28 -7.17 -12.79
N VAL A 56 -8.48 -6.67 -13.06
CA VAL A 56 -9.75 -7.41 -12.98
C VAL A 56 -10.34 -7.42 -14.37
N THR A 57 -10.50 -8.60 -14.94
CA THR A 57 -11.16 -8.82 -16.23
C THR A 57 -12.55 -9.39 -15.98
N ILE A 58 -13.58 -8.71 -16.46
CA ILE A 58 -14.98 -9.06 -16.30
C ILE A 58 -15.54 -9.35 -17.67
N THR A 59 -15.92 -10.60 -17.94
CA THR A 59 -16.40 -11.06 -19.25
C THR A 59 -17.88 -11.35 -19.19
N GLY A 60 -18.66 -10.71 -20.04
CA GLY A 60 -20.09 -10.95 -20.18
C GLY A 60 -20.41 -12.37 -20.65
N LYS A 61 -21.52 -12.95 -20.15
CA LYS A 61 -22.05 -14.27 -20.48
C LYS A 61 -23.51 -14.20 -20.97
N GLY A 62 -23.96 -15.27 -21.57
CA GLY A 62 -25.34 -15.40 -22.03
C GLY A 62 -25.70 -14.35 -23.08
N ILE A 63 -26.65 -13.50 -22.75
CA ILE A 63 -27.08 -12.39 -23.62
C ILE A 63 -26.10 -11.23 -23.66
N TYR A 64 -25.17 -11.13 -22.67
CA TYR A 64 -24.14 -10.08 -22.61
C TYR A 64 -22.89 -10.51 -23.36
N GLY A 65 -22.36 -9.66 -24.25
CA GLY A 65 -21.13 -9.91 -24.98
C GLY A 65 -20.14 -8.78 -24.80
N GLY A 66 -18.86 -9.13 -24.58
CA GLY A 66 -17.76 -8.16 -24.41
C GLY A 66 -17.03 -8.32 -23.08
N VAL A 67 -16.02 -7.48 -22.90
CA VAL A 67 -15.09 -7.54 -21.76
C VAL A 67 -14.90 -6.14 -21.18
N ILE A 68 -14.87 -6.03 -19.87
CA ILE A 68 -14.47 -4.84 -19.13
C ILE A 68 -13.20 -5.16 -18.34
N THR A 69 -12.15 -4.37 -18.51
CA THR A 69 -10.93 -4.47 -17.71
C THR A 69 -10.82 -3.26 -16.79
N LYS A 70 -10.58 -3.50 -15.52
CA LYS A 70 -10.27 -2.49 -14.49
C LYS A 70 -8.95 -2.82 -13.82
N SER A 71 -8.29 -1.82 -13.26
CA SER A 71 -7.05 -1.99 -12.51
C SER A 71 -7.19 -1.44 -11.10
N PHE A 72 -6.41 -2.00 -10.17
CA PHE A 72 -6.27 -1.46 -8.81
C PHE A 72 -4.84 -1.61 -8.33
N ALA A 73 -4.41 -0.70 -7.44
CA ALA A 73 -3.09 -0.77 -6.85
C ALA A 73 -3.08 -1.69 -5.62
N ILE A 74 -2.00 -2.46 -5.49
CA ILE A 74 -1.66 -3.21 -4.27
C ILE A 74 -0.44 -2.53 -3.68
N TYR A 75 -0.58 -1.97 -2.49
CA TYR A 75 0.47 -1.27 -1.77
C TYR A 75 1.17 -2.20 -0.76
N PRO A 76 2.43 -1.92 -0.37
CA PRO A 76 3.08 -2.63 0.73
C PRO A 76 2.22 -2.58 2.01
N ALA A 77 2.28 -3.64 2.81
CA ALA A 77 1.59 -3.70 4.10
C ALA A 77 2.08 -2.60 5.05
N LYS A 78 1.19 -2.14 5.94
CA LYS A 78 1.51 -1.17 6.99
C LYS A 78 2.72 -1.62 7.80
N GLN A 79 3.60 -0.68 8.13
CA GLN A 79 4.78 -0.92 8.95
C GLN A 79 4.48 -0.83 10.45
N VAL A 80 5.41 -1.40 11.24
CA VAL A 80 5.38 -1.37 12.70
C VAL A 80 6.76 -0.98 13.20
N ILE A 81 6.84 0.00 14.10
CA ILE A 81 8.05 0.31 14.87
C ILE A 81 8.16 -0.69 16.02
N GLN A 82 9.20 -1.53 16.00
CA GLN A 82 9.48 -2.53 17.03
C GLN A 82 10.19 -1.90 18.23
N LYS A 83 11.29 -1.17 17.97
CA LYS A 83 12.04 -0.43 18.99
C LYS A 83 12.28 1.01 18.56
N LEU A 84 12.27 1.92 19.53
CA LEU A 84 12.62 3.33 19.34
C LEU A 84 13.19 3.86 20.65
N TYR A 85 14.42 4.40 20.61
CA TYR A 85 15.06 5.05 21.75
C TYR A 85 15.99 6.17 21.32
N GLY A 86 16.23 7.13 22.22
CA GLY A 86 17.15 8.25 21.97
C GLY A 86 18.60 7.81 22.00
N THR A 87 19.39 8.47 21.15
CA THR A 87 20.85 8.40 21.13
C THR A 87 21.44 9.81 21.19
N TYR A 88 22.76 9.93 21.33
CA TYR A 88 23.41 11.23 21.27
C TYR A 88 23.05 11.96 19.97
N ALA A 89 22.44 13.14 20.11
CA ALA A 89 21.98 13.98 19.01
C ALA A 89 21.19 13.19 17.94
N GLY A 90 20.33 12.23 18.36
CA GLY A 90 19.62 11.37 17.42
C GLY A 90 18.69 10.36 18.07
N PHE A 91 18.29 9.37 17.28
CA PHE A 91 17.50 8.22 17.73
C PHE A 91 17.84 6.95 16.94
N PHE A 92 17.65 5.82 17.59
CA PHE A 92 17.65 4.50 16.96
C PHE A 92 16.22 4.04 16.74
N ILE A 93 15.95 3.46 15.57
CA ILE A 93 14.67 2.82 15.22
C ILE A 93 14.91 1.41 14.66
N ASP A 94 14.09 0.48 15.12
CA ASP A 94 13.97 -0.89 14.63
C ASP A 94 12.53 -1.11 14.16
N TYR A 95 12.35 -1.74 13.00
CA TYR A 95 11.06 -1.93 12.35
C TYR A 95 10.98 -3.28 11.65
N ALA A 96 9.76 -3.75 11.38
CA ALA A 96 9.56 -5.07 10.77
C ALA A 96 10.09 -5.12 9.34
N GLN A 97 10.93 -6.11 9.05
CA GLN A 97 11.38 -6.39 7.68
C GLN A 97 10.21 -6.88 6.81
N LYS A 98 10.15 -6.44 5.55
CA LYS A 98 9.12 -6.82 4.58
C LYS A 98 9.78 -7.31 3.29
N GLY A 99 9.68 -8.60 3.00
CA GLY A 99 10.30 -9.22 1.83
C GLY A 99 9.77 -8.69 0.48
N SER A 100 8.57 -8.10 0.45
CA SER A 100 7.99 -7.49 -0.75
C SER A 100 8.38 -6.02 -0.96
N ALA A 101 9.12 -5.41 -0.03
CA ALA A 101 9.57 -4.03 -0.13
C ALA A 101 10.87 -3.91 -0.93
N THR A 102 11.07 -2.79 -1.60
CA THR A 102 12.38 -2.35 -2.11
C THR A 102 13.19 -1.72 -0.97
N GLY A 103 12.51 -1.02 -0.06
CA GLY A 103 13.14 -0.35 1.06
C GLY A 103 12.11 0.30 1.98
N TYR A 104 12.61 1.21 2.83
CA TYR A 104 11.83 1.86 3.86
C TYR A 104 12.06 3.37 3.85
N GLU A 105 11.09 4.11 4.34
CA GLU A 105 11.19 5.54 4.57
C GLU A 105 10.84 5.83 6.03
N ILE A 106 11.77 6.46 6.74
CA ILE A 106 11.62 6.89 8.12
C ILE A 106 11.34 8.38 8.07
N SER A 107 10.21 8.82 8.60
CA SER A 107 9.84 10.24 8.70
C SER A 107 9.84 10.68 10.14
N TYR A 108 10.42 11.84 10.44
CA TYR A 108 10.52 12.36 11.79
C TYR A 108 10.33 13.88 11.83
N SER A 109 9.76 14.36 12.94
CA SER A 109 9.45 15.77 13.17
C SER A 109 9.32 16.05 14.67
N GLN A 110 9.60 17.27 15.08
CA GLN A 110 9.25 17.76 16.43
C GLN A 110 7.74 17.98 16.58
N ARG A 111 7.00 18.02 15.48
CA ARG A 111 5.55 18.21 15.45
C ARG A 111 4.83 16.87 15.29
N SER A 112 3.78 16.67 16.07
CA SER A 112 2.97 15.44 16.03
C SER A 112 2.12 15.27 14.77
N ASP A 113 1.90 16.35 14.01
CA ASP A 113 1.20 16.38 12.72
C ASP A 113 2.14 16.14 11.53
N PHE A 114 3.44 16.01 11.77
CA PHE A 114 4.48 15.84 10.75
C PHE A 114 4.57 16.97 9.71
N LYS A 115 4.01 18.15 9.99
CA LYS A 115 4.21 19.32 9.12
C LYS A 115 5.70 19.70 9.11
N GLY A 116 6.30 19.82 7.92
CA GLY A 116 7.74 20.07 7.75
C GLY A 116 8.64 18.92 8.17
N ALA A 117 8.12 17.67 8.22
CA ALA A 117 8.91 16.51 8.59
C ALA A 117 10.09 16.28 7.64
N LYS A 118 11.20 15.84 8.22
CA LYS A 118 12.33 15.27 7.47
C LYS A 118 12.12 13.77 7.27
N SER A 119 12.79 13.20 6.26
CA SER A 119 12.79 11.76 6.05
C SER A 119 14.14 11.22 5.63
N VAL A 120 14.36 9.94 5.95
CA VAL A 120 15.52 9.16 5.53
C VAL A 120 15.02 7.92 4.81
N LYS A 121 15.54 7.65 3.61
CA LYS A 121 15.27 6.42 2.87
C LYS A 121 16.33 5.37 3.18
N VAL A 122 15.88 4.14 3.39
CA VAL A 122 16.68 2.92 3.48
C VAL A 122 16.39 2.11 2.23
N THR A 123 17.36 2.01 1.32
CA THR A 123 17.16 1.40 -0.01
C THR A 123 17.34 -0.11 -0.04
N ASN A 124 17.76 -0.72 1.06
CA ASN A 124 17.91 -2.16 1.21
C ASN A 124 16.80 -2.72 2.11
N ASN A 125 15.94 -3.57 1.56
CA ASN A 125 14.83 -4.18 2.29
C ASN A 125 15.25 -5.16 3.40
N ARG A 126 16.51 -5.58 3.44
CA ARG A 126 17.07 -6.41 4.51
C ARG A 126 17.53 -5.60 5.73
N THR A 127 17.60 -4.29 5.60
CA THR A 127 17.93 -3.37 6.70
C THR A 127 16.66 -3.06 7.48
N ASP A 128 16.54 -3.59 8.68
CA ASP A 128 15.38 -3.46 9.58
C ASP A 128 15.59 -2.46 10.71
N LYS A 129 16.74 -1.78 10.73
CA LYS A 129 17.11 -0.81 11.76
C LYS A 129 17.92 0.35 11.19
N LYS A 130 17.85 1.50 11.84
CA LYS A 130 18.58 2.70 11.45
C LYS A 130 18.82 3.60 12.67
N THR A 131 20.01 4.18 12.74
CA THR A 131 20.27 5.35 13.60
C THR A 131 20.16 6.61 12.74
N VAL A 132 19.38 7.56 13.21
CA VAL A 132 19.30 8.92 12.66
C VAL A 132 20.05 9.84 13.61
N SER A 133 21.05 10.57 13.14
CA SER A 133 21.91 11.45 13.94
C SER A 133 21.91 12.87 13.40
N GLY A 134 22.60 13.79 14.06
CA GLY A 134 22.68 15.21 13.66
C GLY A 134 21.39 15.98 13.99
N LEU A 135 20.65 15.53 15.00
CA LEU A 135 19.46 16.21 15.51
C LEU A 135 19.80 17.09 16.71
N ALA A 136 18.92 18.04 17.02
CA ALA A 136 19.02 18.80 18.25
C ALA A 136 18.94 17.87 19.47
N ARG A 137 19.81 18.09 20.47
CA ARG A 137 19.85 17.30 21.72
C ARG A 137 18.70 17.68 22.63
N TYR A 138 18.29 16.70 23.47
CA TYR A 138 17.23 16.88 24.47
C TYR A 138 15.90 17.38 23.88
N GLN A 139 15.63 17.02 22.62
CA GLN A 139 14.43 17.41 21.91
C GLN A 139 13.53 16.19 21.66
N LYS A 140 12.22 16.43 21.70
CA LYS A 140 11.21 15.43 21.37
C LYS A 140 11.03 15.33 19.85
N TYR A 141 11.12 14.12 19.34
CA TYR A 141 10.80 13.80 17.94
C TYR A 141 9.71 12.76 17.85
N TYR A 142 8.72 13.01 17.00
CA TYR A 142 7.76 12.02 16.55
C TYR A 142 8.33 11.30 15.34
N VAL A 143 8.20 9.97 15.33
CA VAL A 143 8.81 9.12 14.32
C VAL A 143 7.75 8.15 13.77
N ARG A 144 7.76 7.93 12.47
CA ARG A 144 6.97 6.91 11.78
C ARG A 144 7.79 6.31 10.65
N VAL A 145 7.45 5.10 10.23
CA VAL A 145 8.14 4.39 9.14
C VAL A 145 7.12 3.77 8.20
N ARG A 146 7.44 3.70 6.91
CA ARG A 146 6.69 2.94 5.92
C ARG A 146 7.64 2.15 5.03
N SER A 147 7.15 1.05 4.46
CA SER A 147 7.81 0.37 3.35
C SER A 147 7.41 0.99 2.02
N TYR A 148 8.28 0.90 1.03
CA TYR A 148 7.96 1.22 -0.35
C TYR A 148 8.46 0.11 -1.29
N THR A 149 7.81 -0.03 -2.43
CA THR A 149 8.20 -0.95 -3.49
C THR A 149 8.30 -0.18 -4.80
N VAL A 150 9.43 -0.30 -5.49
CA VAL A 150 9.60 0.22 -6.85
C VAL A 150 9.37 -0.94 -7.82
N LYS A 151 8.43 -0.76 -8.73
CA LYS A 151 8.09 -1.74 -9.75
C LYS A 151 7.69 -1.03 -11.04
N ASP A 152 8.27 -1.44 -12.16
CA ASP A 152 8.00 -0.89 -13.50
C ASP A 152 8.12 0.64 -13.52
N GLY A 153 9.16 1.19 -12.89
CA GLY A 153 9.42 2.63 -12.77
C GLY A 153 8.48 3.40 -11.83
N LYS A 154 7.51 2.73 -11.20
CA LYS A 154 6.54 3.33 -10.29
C LYS A 154 6.82 2.95 -8.84
N THR A 155 6.70 3.94 -7.93
CA THR A 155 6.83 3.72 -6.48
C THR A 155 5.44 3.52 -5.85
N TYR A 156 5.31 2.41 -5.12
CA TYR A 156 4.13 2.07 -4.32
C TYR A 156 4.50 2.24 -2.85
N ASN A 157 3.94 3.25 -2.20
CA ASN A 157 4.20 3.54 -0.79
C ASN A 157 3.15 2.84 0.09
N GLY A 158 3.61 2.07 1.07
CA GLY A 158 2.76 1.49 2.11
C GLY A 158 2.23 2.57 3.07
N ALA A 159 1.25 2.20 3.87
CA ALA A 159 0.77 3.05 4.94
C ALA A 159 1.87 3.27 5.99
N TRP A 160 1.91 4.47 6.56
CA TRP A 160 2.78 4.77 7.69
C TRP A 160 2.43 3.89 8.90
N SER A 161 3.46 3.52 9.67
CA SER A 161 3.26 2.96 11.00
C SER A 161 2.49 3.93 11.90
N ASP A 162 1.97 3.43 13.00
CA ASP A 162 1.57 4.30 14.09
C ASP A 162 2.80 5.11 14.53
N LYS A 163 2.58 6.40 14.81
CA LYS A 163 3.66 7.28 15.26
C LYS A 163 4.06 6.92 16.69
N LYS A 164 5.35 6.91 16.94
CA LYS A 164 5.93 6.91 18.29
C LYS A 164 6.72 8.20 18.51
N TRP A 165 7.15 8.45 19.71
CA TRP A 165 8.01 9.59 20.01
C TRP A 165 9.20 9.17 20.85
N VAL A 166 10.24 9.98 20.82
CA VAL A 166 11.51 9.77 21.53
C VAL A 166 12.15 11.11 21.87
N TYR A 167 12.90 11.17 22.96
CA TYR A 167 13.82 12.27 23.22
C TYR A 167 15.23 11.89 22.75
N THR A 168 15.90 12.81 22.07
CA THR A 168 17.35 12.73 21.79
C THR A 168 18.15 12.95 23.09
N GLN A 169 19.36 12.44 23.13
CA GLN A 169 20.31 12.59 24.26
C GLN A 169 21.42 13.58 23.91
#